data_84ef8cfc60065ef17a2cc8109652ea84
#
_entry.id   84ef8cfc60065ef17a2cc8109652ea84
#
_cell.length_a   1.000
_cell.length_b   1.000
_cell.length_c   1.000
_cell.angle_alpha   90.00
_cell.angle_beta   90.00
_cell.angle_gamma   90.00
#
_symmetry.space_group_name_H-M   'P 1'
#
loop_
_entity.id
_entity.type
_entity.pdbx_description
1 polymer ?
#
loop_
_entity_poly.entity_id
_entity_poly.type
_entity_poly.pdbx_seq_one_letter_code
_entity_poly.pdbx_strand_id
1 'polypeptide(L)'
;ESAVRELAESIRSEGLLQPIVVRKVKGGYELIAGERRLRAFKQLSLKFIPVRVIEASDASSAVLALLENLQRADLNPVDEAVGVASLMRDFNLTQEAVADRLGKPRASIANLVRLLQLDREILGYLGKGQLSTGHAKVLLGLEQQAHRVQVARLVVEKGLSVRATEAEVKALASTKKTERKRA
;
A
#
# COMPACT_ATOMS: atom_id res chain seq x y z
N GLU A 1 13.88 2.09 -6.70
CA GLU A 1 15.36 2.11 -6.55
C GLU A 1 15.94 3.52 -6.67
N SER A 2 15.47 4.38 -7.60
CA SER A 2 15.93 5.78 -7.73
C SER A 2 15.77 6.57 -6.42
N ALA A 3 14.62 6.51 -5.80
CA ALA A 3 14.30 7.24 -4.58
C ALA A 3 15.10 6.80 -3.32
N VAL A 4 15.72 5.61 -3.32
CA VAL A 4 16.66 5.20 -2.27
C VAL A 4 18.06 5.73 -2.57
N ARG A 5 18.45 5.85 -3.83
CA ARG A 5 19.71 6.49 -4.24
C ARG A 5 19.74 7.97 -3.90
N GLU A 6 18.70 8.72 -4.26
CA GLU A 6 18.59 10.14 -3.90
C GLU A 6 18.69 10.36 -2.38
N LEU A 7 17.99 9.49 -1.61
CA LEU A 7 18.08 9.52 -0.16
C LEU A 7 19.49 9.17 0.34
N ALA A 8 20.18 8.22 -0.29
CA ALA A 8 21.55 7.87 0.07
C ALA A 8 22.53 9.03 -0.20
N GLU A 9 22.37 9.75 -1.31
CA GLU A 9 23.16 10.94 -1.61
C GLU A 9 22.92 12.05 -0.60
N SER A 10 21.67 12.34 -0.23
CA SER A 10 21.33 13.29 0.83
C SER A 10 21.92 12.90 2.18
N ILE A 11 21.84 11.62 2.56
CA ILE A 11 22.46 11.12 3.80
C ILE A 11 23.98 11.29 3.79
N ARG A 12 24.61 11.11 2.62
CA ARG A 12 26.06 11.30 2.48
C ARG A 12 26.49 12.76 2.66
N SER A 13 25.70 13.70 2.14
CA SER A 13 26.03 15.14 2.18
C SER A 13 25.65 15.83 3.49
N GLU A 14 24.50 15.49 4.05
CA GLU A 14 23.89 16.23 5.17
C GLU A 14 23.78 15.40 6.46
N GLY A 15 24.10 14.10 6.39
CA GLY A 15 23.87 13.17 7.48
C GLY A 15 22.39 12.73 7.57
N LEU A 16 22.09 11.90 8.56
CA LEU A 16 20.73 11.43 8.80
C LEU A 16 19.99 12.41 9.72
N LEU A 17 19.12 13.24 9.16
CA LEU A 17 18.34 14.24 9.90
C LEU A 17 17.33 13.62 10.88
N GLN A 18 16.79 12.43 10.56
CA GLN A 18 15.83 11.72 11.41
C GLN A 18 16.26 10.27 11.64
N PRO A 19 16.44 9.82 12.91
CA PRO A 19 16.79 8.44 13.22
C PRO A 19 15.72 7.46 12.74
N ILE A 20 16.12 6.21 12.49
CA ILE A 20 15.16 5.11 12.35
C ILE A 20 14.58 4.74 13.71
N VAL A 21 13.37 4.20 13.72
CA VAL A 21 12.70 3.78 14.95
C VAL A 21 12.80 2.27 15.06
N VAL A 22 13.31 1.80 16.19
CA VAL A 22 13.45 0.36 16.50
C VAL A 22 12.88 0.05 17.87
N ARG A 23 12.45 -1.21 18.08
CA ARG A 23 12.14 -1.73 19.41
C ARG A 23 13.16 -2.78 19.84
N LYS A 24 13.40 -2.87 21.13
CA LYS A 24 14.26 -3.90 21.69
C LYS A 24 13.52 -5.25 21.71
N VAL A 25 14.14 -6.30 21.20
CA VAL A 25 13.63 -7.68 21.20
C VAL A 25 14.70 -8.63 21.79
N LYS A 26 14.31 -9.86 22.10
CA LYS A 26 15.29 -10.88 22.55
C LYS A 26 16.31 -11.11 21.44
N GLY A 27 17.56 -10.71 21.69
CA GLY A 27 18.66 -10.92 20.73
C GLY A 27 18.97 -9.73 19.81
N GLY A 28 18.32 -8.57 19.98
CA GLY A 28 18.67 -7.39 19.14
C GLY A 28 17.59 -6.32 19.08
N TYR A 29 17.47 -5.72 17.92
CA TYR A 29 16.53 -4.65 17.64
C TYR A 29 15.68 -5.00 16.40
N GLU A 30 14.40 -4.72 16.46
CA GLU A 30 13.47 -4.85 15.35
C GLU A 30 13.10 -3.46 14.81
N LEU A 31 13.15 -3.30 13.49
CA LEU A 31 12.81 -2.04 12.85
C LEU A 31 11.28 -1.83 12.89
N ILE A 32 10.87 -0.66 13.39
CA ILE A 32 9.47 -0.22 13.40
C ILE A 32 9.19 0.77 12.28
N ALA A 33 10.09 1.74 12.07
CA ALA A 33 9.94 2.74 11.01
C ALA A 33 11.29 3.16 10.46
N GLY A 34 11.33 3.52 9.17
CA GLY A 34 12.53 4.01 8.51
C GLY A 34 13.22 3.02 7.57
N GLU A 35 12.50 2.04 7.01
CA GLU A 35 13.03 1.02 6.08
C GLU A 35 13.85 1.61 4.94
N ARG A 36 13.37 2.70 4.30
CA ARG A 36 14.10 3.36 3.20
C ARG A 36 15.44 3.95 3.67
N ARG A 37 15.47 4.51 4.90
CA ARG A 37 16.70 5.04 5.53
C ARG A 37 17.67 3.90 5.83
N LEU A 38 17.18 2.79 6.38
CA LEU A 38 18.00 1.60 6.64
C LEU A 38 18.61 1.04 5.34
N ARG A 39 17.82 0.98 4.25
CA ARG A 39 18.32 0.56 2.93
C ARG A 39 19.37 1.51 2.38
N ALA A 40 19.16 2.81 2.49
CA ALA A 40 20.14 3.81 2.08
C ALA A 40 21.46 3.68 2.88
N PHE A 41 21.39 3.48 4.19
CA PHE A 41 22.57 3.22 5.02
C PHE A 41 23.32 1.95 4.62
N LYS A 42 22.59 0.85 4.35
CA LYS A 42 23.19 -0.38 3.84
C LYS A 42 23.88 -0.17 2.49
N GLN A 43 23.27 0.60 1.60
CA GLN A 43 23.84 0.93 0.28
C GLN A 43 25.12 1.78 0.40
N LEU A 44 25.17 2.66 1.41
CA LEU A 44 26.35 3.47 1.72
C LEU A 44 27.45 2.70 2.49
N SER A 45 27.20 1.43 2.83
CA SER A 45 28.12 0.59 3.64
C SER A 45 28.49 1.23 4.99
N LEU A 46 27.60 2.04 5.56
CA LEU A 46 27.81 2.68 6.84
C LEU A 46 27.60 1.67 7.97
N LYS A 47 28.57 1.58 8.91
CA LYS A 47 28.57 0.58 9.99
C LYS A 47 27.57 0.90 11.11
N PHE A 48 27.21 2.16 11.28
CA PHE A 48 26.35 2.62 12.38
C PHE A 48 25.24 3.51 11.83
N ILE A 49 24.02 3.29 12.29
CA ILE A 49 22.87 4.11 11.97
C ILE A 49 22.26 4.67 13.26
N PRO A 50 21.97 5.99 13.33
CA PRO A 50 21.24 6.55 14.45
C PRO A 50 19.86 5.92 14.58
N VAL A 51 19.53 5.43 15.78
CA VAL A 51 18.25 4.79 16.07
C VAL A 51 17.55 5.48 17.24
N ARG A 52 16.24 5.58 17.19
CA ARG A 52 15.38 5.87 18.33
C ARG A 52 14.84 4.54 18.83
N VAL A 53 15.27 4.12 19.99
CA VAL A 53 14.74 2.91 20.63
C VAL A 53 13.45 3.28 21.34
N ILE A 54 12.38 2.55 21.05
CA ILE A 54 11.10 2.65 21.76
C ILE A 54 10.89 1.40 22.61
N GLU A 55 10.32 1.57 23.82
CA GLU A 55 9.91 0.47 24.66
C GLU A 55 8.56 -0.11 24.18
N ALA A 56 8.20 -1.29 24.68
CA ALA A 56 6.93 -1.94 24.31
C ALA A 56 5.70 -1.08 24.66
N SER A 57 5.81 -0.25 25.72
CA SER A 57 4.80 0.75 26.11
C SER A 57 4.62 1.90 25.11
N ASP A 58 5.64 2.17 24.29
CA ASP A 58 5.62 3.22 23.27
C ASP A 58 5.11 2.75 21.91
N ALA A 59 4.62 1.50 21.82
CA ALA A 59 3.97 0.99 20.62
C ALA A 59 2.83 1.93 20.18
N SER A 60 2.14 2.57 21.13
CA SER A 60 1.14 3.60 20.83
C SER A 60 1.71 4.82 20.13
N SER A 61 2.90 5.28 20.53
CA SER A 61 3.59 6.43 19.89
C SER A 61 4.08 6.09 18.49
N ALA A 62 4.58 4.87 18.27
CA ALA A 62 4.98 4.39 16.96
C ALA A 62 3.77 4.24 16.01
N VAL A 63 2.64 3.73 16.52
CA VAL A 63 1.38 3.69 15.80
C VAL A 63 0.93 5.10 15.40
N LEU A 64 0.99 6.07 16.31
CA LEU A 64 0.63 7.46 16.01
C LEU A 64 1.51 8.08 14.93
N ALA A 65 2.83 7.86 14.96
CA ALA A 65 3.74 8.36 13.93
C ALA A 65 3.47 7.74 12.55
N LEU A 66 3.11 6.45 12.50
CA LEU A 66 2.72 5.79 11.26
C LEU A 66 1.36 6.26 10.75
N LEU A 67 0.42 6.51 11.66
CA LEU A 67 -0.90 7.07 11.32
C LEU A 67 -0.77 8.49 10.76
N GLU A 68 0.08 9.35 11.36
CA GLU A 68 0.37 10.68 10.85
C GLU A 68 0.92 10.62 9.43
N ASN A 69 1.84 9.71 9.16
CA ASN A 69 2.39 9.51 7.83
C ASN A 69 1.35 9.00 6.82
N LEU A 70 0.38 8.19 7.26
CA LEU A 70 -0.74 7.71 6.44
C LEU A 70 -1.80 8.80 6.16
N GLN A 71 -1.87 9.85 6.98
CA GLN A 71 -2.77 10.99 6.77
C GLN A 71 -2.20 12.03 5.81
N ARG A 72 -1.01 11.84 5.26
CA ARG A 72 -0.46 12.75 4.26
C ARG A 72 -1.30 12.74 3.00
N ALA A 73 -1.58 13.93 2.49
CA ALA A 73 -2.44 14.13 1.31
C ALA A 73 -1.83 13.65 -0.03
N ASP A 74 -0.53 13.36 -0.04
CA ASP A 74 0.26 13.00 -1.23
C ASP A 74 0.44 11.49 -1.42
N LEU A 75 -0.13 10.64 -0.56
CA LEU A 75 -0.06 9.20 -0.71
C LEU A 75 -0.97 8.71 -1.84
N ASN A 76 -0.42 7.88 -2.72
CA ASN A 76 -1.24 7.16 -3.67
C ASN A 76 -2.01 6.02 -2.98
N PRO A 77 -3.13 5.54 -3.57
CA PRO A 77 -3.99 4.52 -2.93
C PRO A 77 -3.28 3.20 -2.62
N VAL A 78 -2.23 2.85 -3.37
CA VAL A 78 -1.48 1.60 -3.16
C VAL A 78 -0.57 1.75 -1.93
N ASP A 79 0.14 2.87 -1.80
CA ASP A 79 1.00 3.15 -0.65
C ASP A 79 0.16 3.26 0.63
N GLU A 80 -1.02 3.89 0.56
CA GLU A 80 -1.97 3.94 1.67
C GLU A 80 -2.43 2.53 2.08
N ALA A 81 -2.78 1.68 1.11
CA ALA A 81 -3.19 0.29 1.37
C ALA A 81 -2.06 -0.53 2.01
N VAL A 82 -0.82 -0.38 1.53
CA VAL A 82 0.36 -1.05 2.11
C VAL A 82 0.61 -0.57 3.53
N GLY A 83 0.53 0.73 3.78
CA GLY A 83 0.69 1.29 5.13
C GLY A 83 -0.36 0.79 6.12
N VAL A 84 -1.63 0.75 5.70
CA VAL A 84 -2.73 0.20 6.51
C VAL A 84 -2.51 -1.29 6.80
N ALA A 85 -2.15 -2.09 5.78
CA ALA A 85 -1.88 -3.52 5.96
C ALA A 85 -0.69 -3.76 6.90
N SER A 86 0.36 -2.95 6.82
CA SER A 86 1.51 -3.02 7.71
C SER A 86 1.13 -2.66 9.15
N LEU A 87 0.33 -1.61 9.36
CA LEU A 87 -0.20 -1.27 10.69
C LEU A 87 -0.98 -2.43 11.31
N MET A 88 -1.88 -3.03 10.54
CA MET A 88 -2.68 -4.16 11.00
C MET A 88 -1.80 -5.35 11.41
N ARG A 89 -0.83 -5.70 10.57
CA ARG A 89 0.08 -6.83 10.78
C ARG A 89 1.05 -6.59 11.93
N ASP A 90 1.74 -5.44 11.92
CA ASP A 90 2.88 -5.20 12.80
C ASP A 90 2.45 -4.84 14.23
N PHE A 91 1.22 -4.31 14.39
CA PHE A 91 0.63 -3.95 15.68
C PHE A 91 -0.59 -4.78 16.05
N ASN A 92 -0.90 -5.83 15.29
CA ASN A 92 -2.05 -6.71 15.50
C ASN A 92 -3.38 -5.94 15.66
N LEU A 93 -3.56 -4.89 14.81
CA LEU A 93 -4.75 -4.05 14.83
C LEU A 93 -5.84 -4.62 13.91
N THR A 94 -7.08 -4.52 14.36
CA THR A 94 -8.25 -4.81 13.51
C THR A 94 -8.51 -3.67 12.52
N GLN A 95 -9.24 -3.95 11.44
CA GLN A 95 -9.68 -2.92 10.49
C GLN A 95 -10.47 -1.81 11.19
N GLU A 96 -11.28 -2.15 12.18
CA GLU A 96 -12.05 -1.22 12.98
C GLU A 96 -11.14 -0.30 13.81
N ALA A 97 -10.17 -0.87 14.53
CA ALA A 97 -9.21 -0.10 15.30
C ALA A 97 -8.35 0.86 14.45
N VAL A 98 -8.01 0.48 13.20
CA VAL A 98 -7.33 1.38 12.26
C VAL A 98 -8.27 2.45 11.73
N ALA A 99 -9.53 2.09 11.43
CA ALA A 99 -10.56 3.02 10.97
C ALA A 99 -10.81 4.14 11.99
N ASP A 100 -11.00 3.78 13.26
CA ASP A 100 -11.22 4.73 14.36
C ASP A 100 -10.06 5.70 14.50
N ARG A 101 -8.80 5.19 14.44
CA ARG A 101 -7.59 6.01 14.57
C ARG A 101 -7.36 6.94 13.38
N LEU A 102 -7.76 6.54 12.18
CA LEU A 102 -7.66 7.35 10.97
C LEU A 102 -8.86 8.27 10.76
N GLY A 103 -9.91 8.15 11.57
CA GLY A 103 -11.17 8.89 11.38
C GLY A 103 -11.87 8.50 10.07
N LYS A 104 -11.68 7.27 9.59
CA LYS A 104 -12.26 6.76 8.33
C LYS A 104 -13.29 5.67 8.61
N PRO A 105 -14.31 5.52 7.76
CA PRO A 105 -15.24 4.39 7.87
C PRO A 105 -14.49 3.05 7.73
N ARG A 106 -14.87 2.04 8.55
CA ARG A 106 -14.29 0.68 8.45
C ARG A 106 -14.34 0.12 7.03
N ALA A 107 -15.44 0.38 6.30
CA ALA A 107 -15.59 -0.03 4.91
C ALA A 107 -14.51 0.55 3.99
N SER A 108 -14.02 1.77 4.25
CA SER A 108 -12.93 2.39 3.50
C SER A 108 -11.63 1.66 3.75
N ILE A 109 -11.32 1.30 4.99
CA ILE A 109 -10.13 0.51 5.35
C ILE A 109 -10.19 -0.87 4.72
N ALA A 110 -11.33 -1.56 4.79
CA ALA A 110 -11.53 -2.85 4.15
C ALA A 110 -11.30 -2.77 2.63
N ASN A 111 -11.80 -1.74 1.97
CA ASN A 111 -11.60 -1.51 0.54
C ASN A 111 -10.12 -1.26 0.20
N LEU A 112 -9.41 -0.45 0.99
CA LEU A 112 -7.97 -0.22 0.81
C LEU A 112 -7.18 -1.54 0.90
N VAL A 113 -7.39 -2.32 1.94
CA VAL A 113 -6.70 -3.61 2.10
C VAL A 113 -7.01 -4.57 0.95
N ARG A 114 -8.25 -4.57 0.44
CA ARG A 114 -8.64 -5.38 -0.71
C ARG A 114 -7.91 -4.99 -2.00
N LEU A 115 -7.45 -3.73 -2.16
CA LEU A 115 -6.67 -3.34 -3.33
C LEU A 115 -5.41 -4.19 -3.50
N LEU A 116 -4.79 -4.62 -2.40
CA LEU A 116 -3.57 -5.45 -2.42
C LEU A 116 -3.80 -6.86 -2.98
N GLN A 117 -5.06 -7.27 -3.19
CA GLN A 117 -5.41 -8.52 -3.86
C GLN A 117 -5.37 -8.41 -5.40
N LEU A 118 -5.20 -7.20 -5.93
CA LEU A 118 -5.08 -6.95 -7.35
C LEU A 118 -3.67 -7.32 -7.85
N ASP A 119 -3.60 -7.61 -9.14
CA ASP A 119 -2.37 -7.95 -9.83
C ASP A 119 -1.37 -6.79 -9.82
N ARG A 120 -0.07 -7.10 -9.82
CA ARG A 120 1.01 -6.09 -9.82
C ARG A 120 0.86 -5.04 -10.93
N GLU A 121 0.40 -5.45 -12.10
CA GLU A 121 0.17 -4.54 -13.23
C GLU A 121 -0.93 -3.53 -12.90
N ILE A 122 -2.03 -3.99 -12.32
CA ILE A 122 -3.17 -3.14 -11.93
C ILE A 122 -2.76 -2.20 -10.79
N LEU A 123 -2.01 -2.70 -9.80
CA LEU A 123 -1.44 -1.87 -8.74
C LEU A 123 -0.50 -0.81 -9.31
N GLY A 124 0.27 -1.14 -10.35
CA GLY A 124 1.12 -0.18 -11.07
C GLY A 124 0.30 0.96 -11.72
N TYR A 125 -0.83 0.65 -12.35
CA TYR A 125 -1.74 1.66 -12.93
C TYR A 125 -2.39 2.53 -11.86
N LEU A 126 -2.78 1.94 -10.73
CA LEU A 126 -3.32 2.68 -9.56
C LEU A 126 -2.28 3.63 -8.96
N GLY A 127 -1.06 3.15 -8.75
CA GLY A 127 0.04 3.96 -8.20
C GLY A 127 0.43 5.14 -9.09
N LYS A 128 0.26 5.01 -10.42
CA LYS A 128 0.48 6.07 -11.42
C LYS A 128 -0.74 6.97 -11.64
N GLY A 129 -1.87 6.72 -10.97
CA GLY A 129 -3.11 7.45 -11.16
C GLY A 129 -3.82 7.20 -12.50
N GLN A 130 -3.39 6.18 -13.26
CA GLN A 130 -4.04 5.78 -14.53
C GLN A 130 -5.36 5.04 -14.29
N LEU A 131 -5.50 4.43 -13.12
CA LEU A 131 -6.76 3.87 -12.62
C LEU A 131 -7.13 4.55 -11.30
N SER A 132 -8.43 4.76 -11.08
CA SER A 132 -8.95 5.22 -9.79
C SER A 132 -9.29 4.04 -8.88
N THR A 133 -9.46 4.30 -7.59
CA THR A 133 -9.98 3.33 -6.62
C THR A 133 -11.37 2.80 -6.98
N GLY A 134 -12.17 3.59 -7.71
CA GLY A 134 -13.44 3.17 -8.27
C GLY A 134 -13.27 2.05 -9.31
N HIS A 135 -12.33 2.21 -10.25
CA HIS A 135 -11.99 1.16 -11.23
C HIS A 135 -11.48 -0.10 -10.53
N ALA A 136 -10.61 0.03 -9.54
CA ALA A 136 -10.09 -1.09 -8.77
C ALA A 136 -11.19 -1.89 -8.07
N LYS A 137 -12.20 -1.21 -7.51
CA LYS A 137 -13.37 -1.84 -6.89
C LYS A 137 -14.16 -2.71 -7.89
N VAL A 138 -14.36 -2.19 -9.09
CA VAL A 138 -15.05 -2.91 -10.16
C VAL A 138 -14.24 -4.14 -10.60
N LEU A 139 -12.93 -3.99 -10.78
CA LEU A 139 -12.04 -5.07 -11.18
C LEU A 139 -11.96 -6.20 -10.13
N LEU A 140 -12.02 -5.86 -8.83
CA LEU A 140 -12.08 -6.84 -7.74
C LEU A 140 -13.34 -7.73 -7.78
N GLY A 141 -14.38 -7.31 -8.48
CA GLY A 141 -15.57 -8.12 -8.73
C GLY A 141 -15.36 -9.24 -9.75
N LEU A 142 -14.27 -9.23 -10.52
CA LEU A 142 -13.92 -10.30 -11.45
C LEU A 142 -13.14 -11.39 -10.72
N GLU A 143 -13.59 -12.65 -10.81
CA GLU A 143 -12.91 -13.78 -10.18
C GLU A 143 -11.58 -14.13 -10.85
N GLN A 144 -11.54 -14.03 -12.18
CA GLN A 144 -10.38 -14.46 -12.96
C GLN A 144 -9.37 -13.32 -13.11
N GLN A 145 -8.13 -13.58 -12.72
CA GLN A 145 -7.00 -12.69 -12.84
C GLN A 145 -6.79 -12.18 -14.27
N ALA A 146 -6.82 -13.07 -15.25
CA ALA A 146 -6.64 -12.72 -16.66
C ALA A 146 -7.67 -11.68 -17.13
N HIS A 147 -8.95 -11.81 -16.72
CA HIS A 147 -10.00 -10.85 -17.06
C HIS A 147 -9.79 -9.51 -16.35
N ARG A 148 -9.31 -9.51 -15.10
CA ARG A 148 -8.99 -8.27 -14.39
C ARG A 148 -7.93 -7.46 -15.14
N VAL A 149 -6.85 -8.11 -15.55
CA VAL A 149 -5.75 -7.48 -16.29
C VAL A 149 -6.22 -7.00 -17.66
N GLN A 150 -6.98 -7.81 -18.39
CA GLN A 150 -7.53 -7.44 -19.70
C GLN A 150 -8.42 -6.18 -19.62
N VAL A 151 -9.35 -6.14 -18.67
CA VAL A 151 -10.24 -4.98 -18.50
C VAL A 151 -9.44 -3.78 -18.02
N ALA A 152 -8.47 -3.96 -17.12
CA ALA A 152 -7.62 -2.86 -16.66
C ALA A 152 -6.83 -2.21 -17.80
N ARG A 153 -6.25 -2.99 -18.70
CA ARG A 153 -5.57 -2.48 -19.92
C ARG A 153 -6.54 -1.69 -20.81
N LEU A 154 -7.73 -2.22 -21.03
CA LEU A 154 -8.76 -1.56 -21.82
C LEU A 154 -9.17 -0.22 -21.22
N VAL A 155 -9.31 -0.16 -19.89
CA VAL A 155 -9.63 1.08 -19.17
C VAL A 155 -8.54 2.13 -19.37
N VAL A 156 -7.27 1.73 -19.24
CA VAL A 156 -6.12 2.63 -19.41
C VAL A 156 -5.99 3.10 -20.86
N GLU A 157 -6.13 2.19 -21.83
CA GLU A 157 -6.00 2.48 -23.25
C GLU A 157 -7.09 3.41 -23.77
N LYS A 158 -8.35 3.17 -23.36
CA LYS A 158 -9.51 3.94 -23.84
C LYS A 158 -9.96 5.06 -22.91
N GLY A 159 -9.33 5.22 -21.75
CA GLY A 159 -9.74 6.21 -20.77
C GLY A 159 -11.17 6.02 -20.26
N LEU A 160 -11.61 4.77 -20.04
CA LEU A 160 -12.98 4.47 -19.66
C LEU A 160 -13.31 5.05 -18.28
N SER A 161 -14.54 5.52 -18.12
CA SER A 161 -15.07 5.88 -16.81
C SER A 161 -15.38 4.65 -15.97
N VAL A 162 -15.53 4.80 -14.64
CA VAL A 162 -15.92 3.71 -13.73
C VAL A 162 -17.23 3.04 -14.19
N ARG A 163 -18.23 3.83 -14.62
CA ARG A 163 -19.52 3.31 -15.13
C ARG A 163 -19.35 2.49 -16.42
N ALA A 164 -18.50 2.95 -17.34
CA ALA A 164 -18.20 2.20 -18.56
C ALA A 164 -17.46 0.89 -18.23
N THR A 165 -16.54 0.92 -17.27
CA THR A 165 -15.84 -0.26 -16.76
C THR A 165 -16.82 -1.27 -16.14
N GLU A 166 -17.82 -0.82 -15.37
CA GLU A 166 -18.86 -1.69 -14.84
C GLU A 166 -19.68 -2.38 -15.95
N ALA A 167 -19.97 -1.65 -17.03
CA ALA A 167 -20.68 -2.23 -18.19
C ALA A 167 -19.86 -3.33 -18.88
N GLU A 168 -18.55 -3.10 -19.09
CA GLU A 168 -17.63 -4.09 -19.65
C GLU A 168 -17.55 -5.36 -18.78
N VAL A 169 -17.42 -5.18 -17.46
CA VAL A 169 -17.37 -6.29 -16.50
C VAL A 169 -18.67 -7.10 -16.53
N LYS A 170 -19.83 -6.44 -16.60
CA LYS A 170 -21.15 -7.11 -16.73
C LYS A 170 -21.26 -7.86 -18.05
N ALA A 171 -20.80 -7.31 -19.14
CA ALA A 171 -20.81 -7.96 -20.46
C ALA A 171 -19.98 -9.26 -20.44
N LEU A 172 -18.77 -9.22 -19.87
CA LEU A 172 -17.91 -10.40 -19.70
C LEU A 172 -18.56 -11.47 -18.81
N ALA A 173 -19.22 -11.06 -17.72
CA ALA A 173 -19.90 -11.99 -16.83
C ALA A 173 -21.13 -12.65 -17.49
N SER A 174 -21.86 -11.94 -18.36
CA SER A 174 -23.05 -12.47 -19.07
C SER A 174 -22.68 -13.46 -20.17
N THR A 175 -21.59 -13.23 -20.90
CA THR A 175 -21.09 -14.13 -21.95
C THR A 175 -20.77 -15.52 -21.38
N LYS A 176 -20.14 -15.58 -20.19
CA LYS A 176 -19.87 -16.85 -19.50
C LYS A 176 -21.11 -17.63 -19.06
N LYS A 177 -22.17 -16.93 -18.66
CA LYS A 177 -23.41 -17.59 -18.24
C LYS A 177 -24.10 -18.28 -19.42
N THR A 178 -23.89 -17.75 -20.60
CA THR A 178 -24.45 -18.32 -21.86
C THR A 178 -23.66 -19.55 -22.35
N GLU A 179 -22.31 -19.51 -22.22
CA GLU A 179 -21.45 -20.65 -22.55
C GLU A 179 -21.67 -21.85 -21.60
N ARG A 180 -21.79 -21.59 -20.28
CA ARG A 180 -22.10 -22.64 -19.29
C ARG A 180 -23.48 -23.30 -19.46
N LYS A 181 -24.41 -22.64 -20.13
CA LYS A 181 -25.74 -23.21 -20.43
C LYS A 181 -25.77 -24.01 -21.74
N ARG A 182 -24.74 -23.89 -22.57
CA ARG A 182 -24.61 -24.59 -23.86
C ARG A 182 -23.70 -25.83 -23.82
N ALA A 183 -22.95 -26.03 -22.73
CA ALA A 183 -22.16 -27.22 -22.44
C ALA A 183 -22.91 -28.13 -21.45
#